data_bc5691ddb31fa9701a36f69a4c587519
#
_entry.id   bc5691ddb31fa9701a36f69a4c587519
#
_cell.length_a   1.000
_cell.length_b   1.000
_cell.length_c   1.000
_cell.angle_alpha   90.00
_cell.angle_beta   90.00
_cell.angle_gamma   90.00
#
_symmetry.space_group_name_H-M   'P 1'
#
loop_
_entity.id
_entity.type
_entity.pdbx_description
1 polymer ?
#
loop_
_entity_poly.entity_id
_entity_poly.type
_entity_poly.pdbx_seq_one_letter_code
_entity_poly.pdbx_strand_id
1 'polypeptide(L)'
;ISPLIALMQDQVDSLSELGVLASFLNSTLEPAAAQGVEDALLRGELDLLSRAPERRKQERTRYLLKGSPRARLAIDEALCVSQWGHDFRADYLQLGILHERFPSVPRIALTATADALTRVEIAQRLHRESARKFVSGFDRPNIRYRIALKHNPRAQLLRFLTEEHPGHPGIVYCLSRKKTEEVARWLQGEGFNALPYHAGLTAGVRADHQARFLREEAVIIVATIAFGMGIDKPDVRFVAHLDMPKTVEAYYQETGRAGRDGEAADAWMIYGLQDVIKLRQMMADSDGSEEHKR
;
A
#
# COMPACT_ATOMS: atom_id res chain seq x y z
N ILE A 1 0.18 13.66 4.98
CA ILE A 1 1.25 12.82 5.54
C ILE A 1 1.02 11.42 5.02
N SER A 2 2.02 10.83 4.37
CA SER A 2 1.94 9.50 3.77
C SER A 2 3.12 8.63 4.24
N PRO A 3 2.92 7.30 4.44
CA PRO A 3 3.95 6.44 5.02
C PRO A 3 5.01 5.96 4.03
N LEU A 4 4.78 6.13 2.73
CA LEU A 4 5.59 5.51 1.68
C LEU A 4 6.06 6.52 0.64
N ILE A 5 7.35 6.46 0.35
CA ILE A 5 8.02 7.34 -0.64
C ILE A 5 7.44 7.13 -2.04
N ALA A 6 7.25 5.88 -2.47
CA ALA A 6 6.69 5.57 -3.79
C ALA A 6 5.25 6.10 -3.94
N LEU A 7 4.41 5.92 -2.92
CA LEU A 7 3.04 6.45 -2.92
C LEU A 7 3.01 7.98 -3.02
N MET A 8 3.93 8.67 -2.32
CA MET A 8 4.02 10.12 -2.40
C MET A 8 4.38 10.59 -3.81
N GLN A 9 5.30 9.91 -4.48
CA GLN A 9 5.70 10.22 -5.85
C GLN A 9 4.52 10.06 -6.80
N ASP A 10 3.88 8.88 -6.80
CA ASP A 10 2.74 8.58 -7.69
C ASP A 10 1.58 9.57 -7.48
N GLN A 11 1.25 9.92 -6.21
CA GLN A 11 0.21 10.90 -5.90
C GLN A 11 0.56 12.30 -6.41
N VAL A 12 1.81 12.74 -6.25
CA VAL A 12 2.25 14.05 -6.70
C VAL A 12 2.29 14.11 -8.23
N ASP A 13 2.79 13.07 -8.89
CA ASP A 13 2.85 13.00 -10.35
C ASP A 13 1.44 13.08 -10.96
N SER A 14 0.49 12.28 -10.45
CA SER A 14 -0.91 12.30 -10.89
C SER A 14 -1.60 13.64 -10.67
N LEU A 15 -1.34 14.30 -9.55
CA LEU A 15 -1.89 15.64 -9.26
C LEU A 15 -1.29 16.70 -10.16
N SER A 16 0.01 16.60 -10.46
CA SER A 16 0.71 17.54 -11.35
C SER A 16 0.19 17.44 -12.78
N GLU A 17 -0.15 16.24 -13.26
CA GLU A 17 -0.80 16.05 -14.56
C GLU A 17 -2.17 16.74 -14.64
N LEU A 18 -2.85 16.87 -13.52
CA LEU A 18 -4.13 17.62 -13.40
C LEU A 18 -3.94 19.11 -13.18
N GLY A 19 -2.71 19.62 -13.19
CA GLY A 19 -2.39 21.04 -13.00
C GLY A 19 -2.38 21.49 -11.54
N VAL A 20 -2.42 20.57 -10.56
CA VAL A 20 -2.29 20.89 -9.13
C VAL A 20 -0.82 21.09 -8.80
N LEU A 21 -0.47 22.19 -8.13
CA LEU A 21 0.89 22.48 -7.68
C LEU A 21 1.23 21.62 -6.45
N ALA A 22 1.51 20.34 -6.72
CA ALA A 22 1.82 19.34 -5.69
C ALA A 22 3.32 19.07 -5.62
N SER A 23 3.83 18.80 -4.42
CA SER A 23 5.21 18.36 -4.22
C SER A 23 5.32 17.43 -3.01
N PHE A 24 6.50 16.83 -2.80
CA PHE A 24 6.75 15.99 -1.64
C PHE A 24 8.08 16.28 -0.96
N LEU A 25 8.13 15.96 0.34
CA LEU A 25 9.36 15.99 1.13
C LEU A 25 9.57 14.64 1.80
N ASN A 26 10.56 13.89 1.32
CA ASN A 26 10.96 12.60 1.86
C ASN A 26 12.50 12.46 1.95
N SER A 27 13.00 11.33 2.40
CA SER A 27 14.43 11.08 2.62
C SER A 27 15.25 10.86 1.35
N THR A 28 14.62 10.71 0.19
CA THR A 28 15.31 10.47 -1.09
C THR A 28 15.65 11.74 -1.86
N LEU A 29 15.05 12.87 -1.48
CA LEU A 29 15.34 14.13 -2.13
C LEU A 29 16.75 14.63 -1.80
N GLU A 30 17.49 15.03 -2.83
CA GLU A 30 18.72 15.75 -2.69
C GLU A 30 18.52 17.07 -1.92
N PRO A 31 19.51 17.56 -1.15
CA PRO A 31 19.36 18.74 -0.32
C PRO A 31 18.88 19.98 -1.06
N ALA A 32 19.38 20.21 -2.26
CA ALA A 32 19.00 21.36 -3.10
C ALA A 32 17.54 21.27 -3.55
N ALA A 33 17.07 20.10 -3.97
CA ALA A 33 15.68 19.88 -4.35
C ALA A 33 14.74 20.04 -3.15
N ALA A 34 15.11 19.50 -1.99
CA ALA A 34 14.34 19.66 -0.76
C ALA A 34 14.22 21.14 -0.37
N GLN A 35 15.30 21.92 -0.49
CA GLN A 35 15.27 23.35 -0.24
C GLN A 35 14.33 24.08 -1.20
N GLY A 36 14.35 23.75 -2.50
CA GLY A 36 13.44 24.34 -3.49
C GLY A 36 11.96 24.12 -3.14
N VAL A 37 11.61 22.91 -2.68
CA VAL A 37 10.24 22.60 -2.23
C VAL A 37 9.87 23.38 -0.97
N GLU A 38 10.79 23.53 -0.02
CA GLU A 38 10.58 24.30 1.21
C GLU A 38 10.35 25.80 0.89
N ASP A 39 11.12 26.35 -0.04
CA ASP A 39 11.00 27.75 -0.47
C ASP A 39 9.68 27.98 -1.22
N ALA A 40 9.26 27.07 -2.10
CA ALA A 40 7.97 27.12 -2.76
C ALA A 40 6.80 27.07 -1.78
N LEU A 41 6.90 26.24 -0.75
CA LEU A 41 5.90 26.18 0.33
C LEU A 41 5.80 27.51 1.09
N LEU A 42 6.93 28.13 1.43
CA LEU A 42 6.95 29.41 2.14
C LEU A 42 6.41 30.56 1.30
N ARG A 43 6.61 30.54 -0.03
CA ARG A 43 6.04 31.52 -0.95
C ARG A 43 4.55 31.28 -1.24
N GLY A 44 3.97 30.17 -0.74
CA GLY A 44 2.56 29.84 -1.00
C GLY A 44 2.29 29.36 -2.42
N GLU A 45 3.29 28.82 -3.10
CA GLU A 45 3.21 28.33 -4.47
C GLU A 45 2.74 26.88 -4.57
N LEU A 46 2.51 26.20 -3.45
CA LEU A 46 2.06 24.81 -3.42
C LEU A 46 0.62 24.69 -2.94
N ASP A 47 -0.19 23.99 -3.71
CA ASP A 47 -1.55 23.58 -3.31
C ASP A 47 -1.52 22.38 -2.35
N LEU A 48 -0.56 21.45 -2.56
CA LEU A 48 -0.41 20.24 -1.76
C LEU A 48 1.05 19.91 -1.50
N LEU A 49 1.37 19.62 -0.24
CA LEU A 49 2.65 19.04 0.15
C LEU A 49 2.45 17.67 0.78
N SER A 50 2.91 16.61 0.10
CA SER A 50 3.02 15.27 0.67
C SER A 50 4.31 15.13 1.48
N ARG A 51 4.24 14.41 2.62
CA ARG A 51 5.34 14.37 3.55
C ARG A 51 5.43 13.06 4.29
N ALA A 52 6.67 12.55 4.43
CA ALA A 52 6.97 11.40 5.25
C ALA A 52 6.99 11.76 6.76
N PRO A 53 6.47 10.90 7.64
CA PRO A 53 6.33 11.17 9.08
C PRO A 53 7.68 11.38 9.78
N GLU A 54 8.72 10.67 9.40
CA GLU A 54 10.06 10.70 10.00
C GLU A 54 10.77 12.06 9.85
N ARG A 55 10.54 12.80 8.76
CA ARG A 55 11.11 14.14 8.56
C ARG A 55 10.63 15.19 9.56
N ARG A 56 9.63 14.85 10.35
CA ARG A 56 9.05 15.73 11.34
C ARG A 56 9.94 16.00 12.56
N LYS A 57 10.94 15.15 12.81
CA LYS A 57 11.91 15.31 13.92
C LYS A 57 12.86 16.51 13.72
N GLN A 58 12.96 17.05 12.50
CA GLN A 58 13.84 18.18 12.22
C GLN A 58 13.16 19.51 12.61
N GLU A 59 13.83 20.34 13.41
CA GLU A 59 13.35 21.67 13.83
C GLU A 59 12.97 22.57 12.65
N ARG A 60 13.72 22.47 11.55
CA ARG A 60 13.47 23.18 10.30
C ARG A 60 12.06 22.94 9.77
N THR A 61 11.58 21.71 9.82
CA THR A 61 10.22 21.40 9.38
C THR A 61 9.15 22.02 10.28
N ARG A 62 9.44 22.15 11.55
CA ARG A 62 8.55 22.84 12.50
C ARG A 62 8.40 24.31 12.12
N TYR A 63 9.50 24.94 11.73
CA TYR A 63 9.52 26.33 11.28
C TYR A 63 8.69 26.51 9.99
N LEU A 64 8.92 25.67 8.99
CA LEU A 64 8.20 25.67 7.72
C LEU A 64 6.68 25.57 7.90
N LEU A 65 6.26 24.63 8.75
CA LEU A 65 4.83 24.45 9.03
C LEU A 65 4.24 25.60 9.86
N LYS A 66 5.01 26.35 10.63
CA LYS A 66 4.51 27.55 11.33
C LYS A 66 4.33 28.74 10.40
N GLY A 67 5.21 28.89 9.41
CA GLY A 67 5.22 30.02 8.48
C GLY A 67 4.24 29.93 7.31
N SER A 68 3.67 28.74 7.05
CA SER A 68 2.78 28.53 5.89
C SER A 68 1.32 28.46 6.31
N PRO A 69 0.41 29.17 5.62
CA PRO A 69 -1.03 28.98 5.83
C PRO A 69 -1.43 27.54 5.45
N ARG A 70 -2.22 26.89 6.29
CA ARG A 70 -2.69 25.54 6.07
C ARG A 70 -4.20 25.46 6.13
N ALA A 71 -4.79 25.00 5.06
CA ALA A 71 -6.22 24.78 5.00
C ALA A 71 -6.62 23.46 5.71
N ARG A 72 -5.80 22.39 5.60
CA ARG A 72 -6.10 21.07 6.15
C ARG A 72 -4.83 20.23 6.36
N LEU A 73 -4.89 19.30 7.31
CA LEU A 73 -3.88 18.26 7.50
C LEU A 73 -4.53 16.89 7.22
N ALA A 74 -4.02 16.16 6.25
CA ALA A 74 -4.43 14.79 5.95
C ALA A 74 -3.37 13.79 6.46
N ILE A 75 -3.83 12.74 7.13
CA ILE A 75 -3.04 11.60 7.61
C ILE A 75 -3.53 10.40 6.81
N ASP A 76 -2.74 10.00 5.84
CA ASP A 76 -2.99 8.83 5.01
C ASP A 76 -2.48 7.57 5.70
N GLU A 77 -3.08 6.42 5.37
CA GLU A 77 -2.82 5.13 6.03
C GLU A 77 -2.82 5.24 7.56
N ALA A 78 -3.87 5.85 8.10
CA ALA A 78 -4.00 6.10 9.54
C ALA A 78 -3.97 4.82 10.38
N LEU A 79 -4.19 3.65 9.79
CA LEU A 79 -4.01 2.36 10.44
C LEU A 79 -2.60 2.17 11.01
N CYS A 80 -1.58 2.84 10.41
CA CYS A 80 -0.20 2.81 10.89
C CYS A 80 -0.01 3.36 12.32
N VAL A 81 -0.99 4.07 12.85
CA VAL A 81 -1.03 4.54 14.25
C VAL A 81 -1.36 3.41 15.21
N SER A 82 -2.14 2.42 14.76
CA SER A 82 -2.66 1.35 15.59
C SER A 82 -1.64 0.22 15.78
N GLN A 83 -1.46 -0.22 17.02
CA GLN A 83 -0.67 -1.42 17.32
C GLN A 83 -1.38 -2.71 16.86
N TRP A 84 -2.69 -2.66 16.70
CA TRP A 84 -3.52 -3.73 16.15
C TRP A 84 -3.55 -3.71 14.61
N GLY A 85 -3.10 -2.61 13.99
CA GLY A 85 -2.98 -2.50 12.54
C GLY A 85 -1.83 -3.36 12.00
N HIS A 86 -2.06 -3.99 10.87
CA HIS A 86 -1.08 -4.88 10.21
C HIS A 86 0.20 -4.18 9.71
N ASP A 87 0.26 -2.84 9.71
CA ASP A 87 1.43 -2.04 9.32
C ASP A 87 1.72 -0.93 10.35
N PHE A 88 1.84 -1.31 11.61
CA PHE A 88 2.20 -0.37 12.68
C PHE A 88 3.53 0.32 12.45
N ARG A 89 3.55 1.66 12.61
CA ARG A 89 4.75 2.48 12.48
C ARG A 89 4.90 3.44 13.67
N ALA A 90 5.98 3.28 14.43
CA ALA A 90 6.25 4.10 15.61
C ALA A 90 6.26 5.62 15.33
N ASP A 91 6.69 6.04 14.15
CA ASP A 91 6.68 7.46 13.75
C ASP A 91 5.27 8.05 13.62
N TYR A 92 4.25 7.22 13.34
CA TYR A 92 2.86 7.63 13.28
C TYR A 92 2.27 7.97 14.65
N LEU A 93 2.73 7.34 15.73
CA LEU A 93 2.30 7.69 17.08
C LEU A 93 2.55 9.15 17.43
N GLN A 94 3.62 9.72 16.87
CA GLN A 94 3.97 11.12 17.11
C GLN A 94 3.03 12.11 16.40
N LEU A 95 2.14 11.64 15.52
CA LEU A 95 1.19 12.51 14.80
C LEU A 95 0.10 13.08 15.73
N GLY A 96 -0.13 12.50 16.89
CA GLY A 96 -1.02 13.05 17.93
C GLY A 96 -0.69 14.49 18.30
N ILE A 97 0.62 14.86 18.34
CA ILE A 97 1.09 16.22 18.65
C ILE A 97 0.58 17.30 17.66
N LEU A 98 0.08 16.91 16.46
CA LEU A 98 -0.54 17.85 15.52
C LEU A 98 -1.78 18.51 16.13
N HIS A 99 -2.43 17.86 17.08
CA HIS A 99 -3.56 18.42 17.81
C HIS A 99 -3.14 19.64 18.64
N GLU A 100 -2.08 19.51 19.40
CA GLU A 100 -1.58 20.56 20.28
C GLU A 100 -0.97 21.74 19.50
N ARG A 101 -0.28 21.43 18.41
CA ARG A 101 0.45 22.44 17.64
C ARG A 101 -0.38 23.23 16.67
N PHE A 102 -1.42 22.63 16.13
CA PHE A 102 -2.30 23.22 15.12
C PHE A 102 -3.76 23.01 15.49
N PRO A 103 -4.23 23.55 16.63
CA PRO A 103 -5.58 23.26 17.15
C PRO A 103 -6.68 23.75 16.20
N SER A 104 -6.45 24.85 15.50
CA SER A 104 -7.42 25.46 14.55
C SER A 104 -7.43 24.83 13.16
N VAL A 105 -6.43 24.00 12.80
CA VAL A 105 -6.34 23.39 11.46
C VAL A 105 -7.17 22.12 11.42
N PRO A 106 -8.17 22.02 10.51
CA PRO A 106 -8.93 20.79 10.30
C PRO A 106 -8.04 19.61 9.95
N ARG A 107 -8.37 18.43 10.48
CA ARG A 107 -7.60 17.21 10.24
C ARG A 107 -8.52 16.11 9.75
N ILE A 108 -8.01 15.33 8.79
CA ILE A 108 -8.64 14.12 8.31
C ILE A 108 -7.67 12.95 8.44
N ALA A 109 -8.16 11.81 8.91
CA ALA A 109 -7.44 10.55 8.95
C ALA A 109 -8.11 9.58 7.99
N LEU A 110 -7.34 8.96 7.11
CA LEU A 110 -7.80 8.10 6.03
C LEU A 110 -7.15 6.73 6.17
N THR A 111 -7.92 5.68 5.98
CA THR A 111 -7.41 4.30 5.91
C THR A 111 -8.36 3.43 5.10
N ALA A 112 -7.81 2.50 4.34
CA ALA A 112 -8.60 1.56 3.54
C ALA A 112 -9.18 0.43 4.41
N THR A 113 -8.44 0.00 5.45
CA THR A 113 -8.78 -1.16 6.27
C THR A 113 -8.66 -0.79 7.75
N ALA A 114 -9.77 -0.81 8.46
CA ALA A 114 -9.78 -0.68 9.90
C ALA A 114 -11.03 -1.34 10.47
N ASP A 115 -10.86 -2.31 11.33
CA ASP A 115 -11.94 -2.88 12.11
C ASP A 115 -12.43 -1.92 13.21
N ALA A 116 -13.40 -2.33 13.99
CA ALA A 116 -14.00 -1.48 15.03
C ALA A 116 -12.97 -1.06 16.10
N LEU A 117 -12.09 -1.98 16.53
CA LEU A 117 -11.08 -1.72 17.55
C LEU A 117 -10.00 -0.78 17.03
N THR A 118 -9.48 -1.07 15.82
CA THR A 118 -8.50 -0.22 15.13
C THR A 118 -9.01 1.21 14.94
N ARG A 119 -10.30 1.39 14.56
CA ARG A 119 -10.90 2.73 14.43
C ARG A 119 -10.97 3.49 15.74
N VAL A 120 -11.24 2.81 16.85
CA VAL A 120 -11.23 3.43 18.18
C VAL A 120 -9.81 3.86 18.55
N GLU A 121 -8.84 2.99 18.36
CA GLU A 121 -7.43 3.32 18.67
C GLU A 121 -6.90 4.46 17.80
N ILE A 122 -7.18 4.48 16.50
CA ILE A 122 -6.83 5.60 15.61
C ILE A 122 -7.41 6.91 16.15
N ALA A 123 -8.67 6.92 16.53
CA ALA A 123 -9.31 8.12 17.06
C ALA A 123 -8.64 8.60 18.35
N GLN A 124 -8.33 7.71 19.28
CA GLN A 124 -7.65 8.01 20.53
C GLN A 124 -6.23 8.53 20.30
N ARG A 125 -5.41 7.81 19.52
CA ARG A 125 -4.01 8.16 19.25
C ARG A 125 -3.85 9.49 18.51
N LEU A 126 -4.81 9.84 17.68
CA LEU A 126 -4.81 11.11 16.94
C LEU A 126 -5.58 12.22 17.65
N HIS A 127 -6.10 11.98 18.87
CA HIS A 127 -6.96 12.91 19.62
C HIS A 127 -8.15 13.37 18.77
N ARG A 128 -8.94 12.39 18.27
CA ARG A 128 -10.07 12.56 17.36
C ARG A 128 -11.31 11.77 17.75
N GLU A 129 -11.53 11.52 19.02
CA GLU A 129 -12.66 10.74 19.54
C GLU A 129 -14.00 11.34 19.13
N SER A 130 -14.09 12.67 19.10
CA SER A 130 -15.29 13.41 18.69
C SER A 130 -15.40 13.66 17.19
N ALA A 131 -14.45 13.18 16.37
CA ALA A 131 -14.49 13.39 14.93
C ALA A 131 -15.65 12.65 14.27
N ARG A 132 -16.22 13.25 13.23
CA ARG A 132 -17.21 12.55 12.39
C ARG A 132 -16.51 11.39 11.68
N LYS A 133 -17.11 10.21 11.77
CA LYS A 133 -16.62 8.98 11.16
C LYS A 133 -17.42 8.69 9.90
N PHE A 134 -16.72 8.45 8.79
CA PHE A 134 -17.30 8.02 7.53
C PHE A 134 -16.79 6.61 7.28
N VAL A 135 -17.67 5.63 7.26
CA VAL A 135 -17.33 4.22 7.04
C VAL A 135 -18.16 3.75 5.87
N SER A 136 -17.51 3.37 4.78
CA SER A 136 -18.14 2.66 3.67
C SER A 136 -18.02 1.16 3.87
N GLY A 137 -18.87 0.40 3.21
CA GLY A 137 -18.76 -1.06 3.19
C GLY A 137 -17.47 -1.54 2.55
N PHE A 138 -17.08 -2.77 2.88
CA PHE A 138 -15.91 -3.43 2.28
C PHE A 138 -16.26 -4.14 0.95
N ASP A 139 -17.54 -4.13 0.56
CA ASP A 139 -17.98 -4.82 -0.63
C ASP A 139 -17.46 -4.14 -1.91
N ARG A 140 -16.90 -4.96 -2.79
CA ARG A 140 -16.42 -4.59 -4.13
C ARG A 140 -17.17 -5.46 -5.14
N PRO A 141 -18.38 -5.06 -5.57
CA PRO A 141 -19.27 -5.89 -6.38
C PRO A 141 -18.67 -6.26 -7.74
N ASN A 142 -17.70 -5.51 -8.22
CA ASN A 142 -16.97 -5.79 -9.46
C ASN A 142 -15.83 -6.81 -9.29
N ILE A 143 -15.51 -7.26 -8.08
CA ILE A 143 -14.48 -8.27 -7.83
C ILE A 143 -15.13 -9.61 -7.51
N ARG A 144 -14.86 -10.63 -8.33
CA ARG A 144 -15.29 -11.99 -8.10
C ARG A 144 -14.29 -12.75 -7.24
N TYR A 145 -14.64 -13.06 -5.99
CA TYR A 145 -13.79 -13.80 -5.05
C TYR A 145 -13.94 -15.31 -5.25
N ARG A 146 -12.81 -16.01 -5.46
CA ARG A 146 -12.77 -17.47 -5.63
C ARG A 146 -11.63 -18.09 -4.84
N ILE A 147 -11.93 -19.12 -4.07
CA ILE A 147 -10.95 -19.85 -3.26
C ILE A 147 -11.06 -21.33 -3.62
N ALA A 148 -9.93 -21.95 -3.94
CA ALA A 148 -9.87 -23.36 -4.31
C ALA A 148 -8.76 -24.12 -3.56
N LEU A 149 -8.89 -25.43 -3.50
CA LEU A 149 -7.84 -26.28 -2.94
C LEU A 149 -6.64 -26.35 -3.91
N LYS A 150 -5.46 -26.33 -3.34
CA LYS A 150 -4.18 -26.43 -4.04
C LYS A 150 -3.88 -27.91 -4.37
N HIS A 151 -3.89 -28.26 -5.64
CA HIS A 151 -3.52 -29.59 -6.13
C HIS A 151 -2.23 -29.52 -6.97
N ASN A 152 -2.28 -28.85 -8.10
CA ASN A 152 -1.13 -28.56 -8.94
C ASN A 152 -1.09 -27.02 -9.19
N PRO A 153 -0.37 -26.26 -8.35
CA PRO A 153 -0.40 -24.81 -8.39
C PRO A 153 -0.04 -24.20 -9.74
N ARG A 154 0.95 -24.80 -10.44
CA ARG A 154 1.36 -24.29 -11.76
C ARG A 154 0.28 -24.53 -12.81
N ALA A 155 -0.26 -25.72 -12.90
CA ALA A 155 -1.33 -26.02 -13.86
C ALA A 155 -2.60 -25.22 -13.56
N GLN A 156 -2.95 -25.04 -12.27
CA GLN A 156 -4.10 -24.22 -11.87
C GLN A 156 -3.91 -22.76 -12.24
N LEU A 157 -2.72 -22.18 -11.99
CA LEU A 157 -2.42 -20.79 -12.36
C LEU A 157 -2.38 -20.63 -13.88
N LEU A 158 -1.71 -21.53 -14.62
CA LEU A 158 -1.61 -21.47 -16.06
C LEU A 158 -3.00 -21.46 -16.70
N ARG A 159 -3.86 -22.40 -16.28
CA ARG A 159 -5.24 -22.47 -16.73
C ARG A 159 -6.01 -21.16 -16.47
N PHE A 160 -5.89 -20.62 -15.25
CA PHE A 160 -6.52 -19.37 -14.86
C PHE A 160 -6.07 -18.20 -15.77
N LEU A 161 -4.77 -18.11 -16.06
CA LEU A 161 -4.22 -17.05 -16.92
C LEU A 161 -4.58 -17.23 -18.39
N THR A 162 -4.55 -18.46 -18.93
CA THR A 162 -4.79 -18.71 -20.36
C THR A 162 -6.26 -18.71 -20.73
N GLU A 163 -7.13 -19.28 -19.89
CA GLU A 163 -8.55 -19.45 -20.21
C GLU A 163 -9.38 -18.24 -19.77
N GLU A 164 -9.03 -17.59 -18.65
CA GLU A 164 -9.87 -16.54 -18.08
C GLU A 164 -9.26 -15.13 -18.19
N HIS A 165 -7.93 -15.02 -18.25
CA HIS A 165 -7.24 -13.72 -18.29
C HIS A 165 -6.19 -13.61 -19.41
N PRO A 166 -6.50 -14.01 -20.66
CA PRO A 166 -5.55 -13.90 -21.75
C PRO A 166 -5.20 -12.42 -22.03
N GLY A 167 -3.90 -12.09 -21.92
CA GLY A 167 -3.41 -10.73 -22.18
C GLY A 167 -3.82 -9.68 -21.15
N HIS A 168 -4.36 -10.07 -19.99
CA HIS A 168 -4.74 -9.14 -18.94
C HIS A 168 -3.60 -8.84 -17.96
N PRO A 169 -3.45 -7.59 -17.51
CA PRO A 169 -2.54 -7.25 -16.42
C PRO A 169 -3.05 -7.77 -15.08
N GLY A 170 -2.14 -8.24 -14.24
CA GLY A 170 -2.52 -8.78 -12.94
C GLY A 170 -1.37 -8.94 -11.97
N ILE A 171 -1.71 -9.38 -10.76
CA ILE A 171 -0.76 -9.57 -9.67
C ILE A 171 -0.87 -11.01 -9.15
N VAL A 172 0.28 -11.68 -8.99
CA VAL A 172 0.38 -13.01 -8.40
C VAL A 172 1.16 -12.93 -7.10
N TYR A 173 0.50 -13.12 -5.97
CA TYR A 173 1.15 -13.08 -4.65
C TYR A 173 1.73 -14.42 -4.23
N CYS A 174 2.97 -14.38 -3.75
CA CYS A 174 3.72 -15.49 -3.17
C CYS A 174 4.27 -15.11 -1.79
N LEU A 175 4.37 -16.08 -0.89
CA LEU A 175 4.83 -15.84 0.48
C LEU A 175 6.34 -15.55 0.58
N SER A 176 7.17 -16.10 -0.32
CA SER A 176 8.62 -15.98 -0.25
C SER A 176 9.26 -15.36 -1.50
N ARG A 177 10.39 -14.66 -1.30
CA ARG A 177 11.19 -14.06 -2.38
C ARG A 177 11.60 -15.09 -3.43
N LYS A 178 12.12 -16.23 -2.99
CA LYS A 178 12.56 -17.33 -3.86
C LYS A 178 11.42 -17.81 -4.75
N LYS A 179 10.24 -18.09 -4.16
CA LYS A 179 9.05 -18.53 -4.92
C LYS A 179 8.60 -17.46 -5.91
N THR A 180 8.66 -16.19 -5.54
CA THR A 180 8.34 -15.06 -6.43
C THR A 180 9.19 -15.08 -7.69
N GLU A 181 10.51 -15.24 -7.56
CA GLU A 181 11.42 -15.32 -8.70
C GLU A 181 11.23 -16.59 -9.54
N GLU A 182 11.01 -17.73 -8.87
CA GLU A 182 10.76 -19.02 -9.55
C GLU A 182 9.48 -18.99 -10.39
N VAL A 183 8.39 -18.43 -9.83
CA VAL A 183 7.10 -18.33 -10.52
C VAL A 183 7.18 -17.32 -11.67
N ALA A 184 7.83 -16.17 -11.47
CA ALA A 184 8.01 -15.18 -12.54
C ALA A 184 8.81 -15.78 -13.72
N ARG A 185 9.94 -16.42 -13.44
CA ARG A 185 10.76 -17.07 -14.47
C ARG A 185 10.01 -18.19 -15.19
N TRP A 186 9.23 -18.98 -14.47
CA TRP A 186 8.40 -20.01 -15.07
C TRP A 186 7.34 -19.41 -15.99
N LEU A 187 6.60 -18.38 -15.56
CA LEU A 187 5.62 -17.70 -16.39
C LEU A 187 6.23 -17.05 -17.65
N GLN A 188 7.46 -16.51 -17.55
CA GLN A 188 8.21 -16.03 -18.71
C GLN A 188 8.46 -17.17 -19.72
N GLY A 189 8.82 -18.36 -19.22
CA GLY A 189 8.99 -19.57 -20.06
C GLY A 189 7.70 -20.04 -20.73
N GLU A 190 6.55 -19.75 -20.15
CA GLU A 190 5.22 -19.99 -20.73
C GLU A 190 4.74 -18.86 -21.67
N GLY A 191 5.56 -17.83 -21.90
CA GLY A 191 5.29 -16.71 -22.81
C GLY A 191 4.58 -15.50 -22.20
N PHE A 192 4.44 -15.43 -20.87
CA PHE A 192 3.85 -14.25 -20.20
C PHE A 192 4.89 -13.17 -19.93
N ASN A 193 4.48 -11.89 -20.01
CA ASN A 193 5.29 -10.76 -19.55
C ASN A 193 5.23 -10.66 -18.02
N ALA A 194 5.94 -11.55 -17.33
CA ALA A 194 5.92 -11.66 -15.88
C ALA A 194 7.18 -11.06 -15.24
N LEU A 195 7.02 -10.20 -14.23
CA LEU A 195 8.12 -9.52 -13.55
C LEU A 195 8.08 -9.84 -12.05
N PRO A 196 9.20 -10.24 -11.41
CA PRO A 196 9.27 -10.47 -9.98
C PRO A 196 9.33 -9.14 -9.22
N TYR A 197 8.69 -9.08 -8.02
CA TYR A 197 8.79 -7.93 -7.14
C TYR A 197 8.85 -8.33 -5.67
N HIS A 198 9.95 -8.00 -5.00
CA HIS A 198 10.14 -8.23 -3.56
C HIS A 198 11.23 -7.32 -2.98
N ALA A 199 11.25 -7.17 -1.66
CA ALA A 199 12.18 -6.28 -0.97
C ALA A 199 13.67 -6.63 -1.13
N GLY A 200 14.01 -7.84 -1.60
CA GLY A 200 15.39 -8.26 -1.89
C GLY A 200 15.94 -7.76 -3.22
N LEU A 201 15.11 -7.25 -4.12
CA LEU A 201 15.56 -6.61 -5.35
C LEU A 201 16.16 -5.23 -5.07
N THR A 202 17.08 -4.79 -5.93
CA THR A 202 17.63 -3.42 -5.85
C THR A 202 16.52 -2.37 -6.05
N ALA A 203 16.73 -1.17 -5.54
CA ALA A 203 15.75 -0.08 -5.69
C ALA A 203 15.49 0.24 -7.17
N GLY A 204 16.52 0.24 -8.01
CA GLY A 204 16.39 0.48 -9.45
C GLY A 204 15.53 -0.58 -10.16
N VAL A 205 15.76 -1.87 -9.89
CA VAL A 205 14.95 -2.96 -10.47
C VAL A 205 13.49 -2.88 -10.01
N ARG A 206 13.25 -2.56 -8.73
CA ARG A 206 11.88 -2.38 -8.23
C ARG A 206 11.18 -1.22 -8.91
N ALA A 207 11.86 -0.09 -9.07
CA ALA A 207 11.30 1.08 -9.75
C ALA A 207 10.98 0.79 -11.23
N ASP A 208 11.89 0.08 -11.94
CA ASP A 208 11.67 -0.33 -13.33
C ASP A 208 10.46 -1.27 -13.47
N HIS A 209 10.41 -2.34 -12.66
CA HIS A 209 9.30 -3.30 -12.72
C HIS A 209 7.95 -2.65 -12.37
N GLN A 210 7.94 -1.73 -11.41
CA GLN A 210 6.74 -0.96 -11.07
C GLN A 210 6.32 -0.04 -12.22
N ALA A 211 7.26 0.70 -12.81
CA ALA A 211 6.99 1.60 -13.93
C ALA A 211 6.45 0.84 -15.15
N ARG A 212 7.03 -0.32 -15.46
CA ARG A 212 6.55 -1.20 -16.53
C ARG A 212 5.15 -1.71 -16.25
N PHE A 213 4.86 -2.15 -15.04
CA PHE A 213 3.50 -2.58 -14.66
C PHE A 213 2.47 -1.48 -14.83
N LEU A 214 2.81 -0.24 -14.44
CA LEU A 214 1.88 0.89 -14.54
C LEU A 214 1.63 1.32 -15.99
N ARG A 215 2.63 1.22 -16.88
CA ARG A 215 2.60 1.79 -18.23
C ARG A 215 2.36 0.79 -19.34
N GLU A 216 2.83 -0.46 -19.16
CA GLU A 216 2.70 -1.49 -20.21
C GLU A 216 1.41 -2.28 -20.02
N GLU A 217 0.88 -2.79 -21.14
CA GLU A 217 -0.24 -3.71 -21.14
C GLU A 217 0.22 -5.15 -20.85
N ALA A 218 -0.70 -5.99 -20.38
CA ALA A 218 -0.50 -7.43 -20.17
C ALA A 218 0.67 -7.82 -19.24
N VAL A 219 1.16 -6.91 -18.40
CA VAL A 219 2.20 -7.23 -17.42
C VAL A 219 1.62 -7.95 -16.22
N ILE A 220 2.25 -9.04 -15.82
CA ILE A 220 1.94 -9.78 -14.60
C ILE A 220 3.07 -9.53 -13.59
N ILE A 221 2.75 -8.90 -12.47
CA ILE A 221 3.68 -8.81 -11.35
C ILE A 221 3.55 -10.06 -10.47
N VAL A 222 4.64 -10.79 -10.31
CA VAL A 222 4.73 -11.85 -9.31
C VAL A 222 5.42 -11.28 -8.08
N ALA A 223 4.74 -11.23 -6.94
CA ALA A 223 5.19 -10.42 -5.81
C ALA A 223 5.09 -11.10 -4.45
N THR A 224 5.87 -10.61 -3.51
CA THR A 224 5.55 -10.71 -2.08
C THR A 224 4.71 -9.51 -1.66
N ILE A 225 4.30 -9.45 -0.38
CA ILE A 225 3.60 -8.29 0.21
C ILE A 225 4.35 -6.95 0.02
N ALA A 226 5.62 -6.98 -0.41
CA ALA A 226 6.39 -5.77 -0.71
C ALA A 226 5.85 -5.00 -1.93
N PHE A 227 5.11 -5.65 -2.83
CA PHE A 227 4.34 -5.01 -3.89
C PHE A 227 2.95 -4.70 -3.33
N GLY A 228 2.89 -3.59 -2.64
CA GLY A 228 1.73 -3.28 -1.82
C GLY A 228 1.31 -1.82 -1.92
N MET A 229 1.31 -1.11 -0.81
CA MET A 229 0.87 0.28 -0.73
C MET A 229 1.50 1.13 -1.84
N GLY A 230 0.71 2.03 -2.43
CA GLY A 230 1.17 2.95 -3.47
C GLY A 230 1.08 2.43 -4.91
N ILE A 231 0.54 1.25 -5.15
CA ILE A 231 0.28 0.76 -6.51
C ILE A 231 -1.14 1.15 -6.92
N ASP A 232 -1.25 2.03 -7.87
CA ASP A 232 -2.53 2.55 -8.38
C ASP A 232 -2.65 2.38 -9.90
N LYS A 233 -2.75 1.11 -10.33
CA LYS A 233 -3.12 0.74 -11.70
C LYS A 233 -4.62 0.43 -11.73
N PRO A 234 -5.43 1.19 -12.45
CA PRO A 234 -6.89 1.04 -12.41
C PRO A 234 -7.39 -0.27 -13.03
N ASP A 235 -6.75 -0.73 -14.08
CA ASP A 235 -7.14 -1.83 -14.96
C ASP A 235 -6.57 -3.21 -14.58
N VAL A 236 -6.18 -3.43 -13.32
CA VAL A 236 -5.76 -4.75 -12.84
C VAL A 236 -6.93 -5.72 -12.92
N ARG A 237 -6.85 -6.72 -13.81
CA ARG A 237 -7.97 -7.65 -14.06
C ARG A 237 -8.00 -8.83 -13.10
N PHE A 238 -6.88 -9.16 -12.46
CA PHE A 238 -6.86 -10.22 -11.45
C PHE A 238 -5.81 -10.00 -10.37
N VAL A 239 -6.12 -10.51 -9.19
CA VAL A 239 -5.16 -10.73 -8.10
C VAL A 239 -5.24 -12.20 -7.71
N ALA A 240 -4.13 -12.92 -7.93
CA ALA A 240 -4.01 -14.34 -7.67
C ALA A 240 -3.09 -14.61 -6.46
N HIS A 241 -3.51 -15.49 -5.55
CA HIS A 241 -2.71 -15.90 -4.39
C HIS A 241 -2.29 -17.37 -4.53
N LEU A 242 -0.99 -17.63 -4.66
CA LEU A 242 -0.42 -18.98 -4.67
C LEU A 242 -0.05 -19.49 -3.27
N ASP A 243 -0.14 -18.63 -2.28
CA ASP A 243 0.01 -18.91 -0.87
C ASP A 243 -1.03 -18.10 -0.09
N MET A 244 -1.48 -18.63 1.03
CA MET A 244 -2.46 -17.97 1.89
C MET A 244 -1.83 -16.70 2.51
N PRO A 245 -2.47 -15.52 2.45
CA PRO A 245 -2.00 -14.33 3.13
C PRO A 245 -2.04 -14.50 4.65
N LYS A 246 -1.28 -13.67 5.37
CA LYS A 246 -1.13 -13.80 6.83
C LYS A 246 -2.41 -13.47 7.60
N THR A 247 -3.19 -12.50 7.11
CA THR A 247 -4.43 -12.03 7.73
C THR A 247 -5.50 -11.78 6.68
N VAL A 248 -6.75 -11.69 7.12
CA VAL A 248 -7.89 -11.35 6.24
C VAL A 248 -7.77 -9.91 5.73
N GLU A 249 -7.26 -9.00 6.57
CA GLU A 249 -7.02 -7.60 6.20
C GLU A 249 -5.97 -7.49 5.09
N ALA A 250 -4.87 -8.26 5.19
CA ALA A 250 -3.86 -8.32 4.13
C ALA A 250 -4.48 -8.86 2.82
N TYR A 251 -5.27 -9.94 2.89
CA TYR A 251 -5.98 -10.47 1.73
C TYR A 251 -6.88 -9.43 1.09
N TYR A 252 -7.68 -8.74 1.90
CA TYR A 252 -8.58 -7.69 1.42
C TYR A 252 -7.81 -6.53 0.78
N GLN A 253 -6.74 -6.08 1.40
CA GLN A 253 -5.90 -4.98 0.87
C GLN A 253 -5.19 -5.35 -0.44
N GLU A 254 -4.75 -6.61 -0.56
CA GLU A 254 -4.11 -7.13 -1.76
C GLU A 254 -5.12 -7.31 -2.90
N THR A 255 -6.27 -7.93 -2.63
CA THR A 255 -7.35 -8.12 -3.62
C THR A 255 -8.02 -6.81 -4.04
N GLY A 256 -8.07 -5.82 -3.14
CA GLY A 256 -8.60 -4.49 -3.41
C GLY A 256 -7.86 -3.68 -4.48
N ARG A 257 -6.71 -4.21 -4.98
CA ARG A 257 -5.98 -3.63 -6.14
C ARG A 257 -6.65 -3.93 -7.46
N ALA A 258 -7.47 -4.99 -7.52
CA ALA A 258 -8.17 -5.38 -8.74
C ALA A 258 -9.34 -4.43 -9.05
N GLY A 259 -9.56 -4.14 -10.34
CA GLY A 259 -10.74 -3.45 -10.86
C GLY A 259 -11.01 -2.10 -10.21
N ARG A 260 -10.01 -1.26 -10.04
CA ARG A 260 -10.20 0.10 -9.48
C ARG A 260 -10.95 1.03 -10.42
N ASP A 261 -10.95 0.72 -11.69
CA ASP A 261 -11.76 1.37 -12.73
C ASP A 261 -13.26 1.01 -12.68
N GLY A 262 -13.66 0.10 -11.78
CA GLY A 262 -15.03 -0.39 -11.65
C GLY A 262 -15.36 -1.56 -12.56
N GLU A 263 -14.48 -1.92 -13.50
CA GLU A 263 -14.66 -3.06 -14.39
C GLU A 263 -14.45 -4.39 -13.68
N ALA A 264 -14.99 -5.48 -14.27
CA ALA A 264 -14.92 -6.82 -13.70
C ALA A 264 -13.48 -7.28 -13.48
N ALA A 265 -13.23 -7.85 -12.32
CA ALA A 265 -11.93 -8.38 -11.95
C ALA A 265 -12.07 -9.62 -11.05
N ASP A 266 -11.01 -10.42 -10.96
CA ASP A 266 -10.97 -11.62 -10.16
C ASP A 266 -9.98 -11.54 -8.98
N ALA A 267 -10.43 -11.97 -7.82
CA ALA A 267 -9.60 -12.31 -6.67
C ALA A 267 -9.59 -13.83 -6.52
N TRP A 268 -8.51 -14.46 -6.97
CA TRP A 268 -8.38 -15.91 -6.98
C TRP A 268 -7.31 -16.38 -6.01
N MET A 269 -7.63 -17.36 -5.16
CA MET A 269 -6.69 -17.93 -4.20
C MET A 269 -6.74 -19.45 -4.24
N ILE A 270 -5.55 -20.06 -4.20
CA ILE A 270 -5.41 -21.50 -3.91
C ILE A 270 -4.70 -21.69 -2.57
N TYR A 271 -5.21 -22.60 -1.76
CA TYR A 271 -4.63 -22.91 -0.47
C TYR A 271 -4.56 -24.43 -0.21
N GLY A 272 -3.66 -24.83 0.66
CA GLY A 272 -3.52 -26.19 1.11
C GLY A 272 -3.07 -26.26 2.57
N LEU A 273 -3.10 -27.46 3.17
CA LEU A 273 -2.69 -27.67 4.56
C LEU A 273 -1.27 -27.15 4.85
N GLN A 274 -0.37 -27.23 3.87
CA GLN A 274 0.99 -26.74 3.99
C GLN A 274 1.05 -25.22 4.24
N ASP A 275 0.11 -24.44 3.68
CA ASP A 275 0.06 -23.01 3.88
C ASP A 275 -0.35 -22.69 5.33
N VAL A 276 -1.32 -23.42 5.87
CA VAL A 276 -1.76 -23.29 7.27
C VAL A 276 -0.62 -23.63 8.23
N ILE A 277 0.11 -24.73 7.98
CA ILE A 277 1.25 -25.14 8.80
C ILE A 277 2.33 -24.05 8.80
N LYS A 278 2.71 -23.53 7.62
CA LYS A 278 3.71 -22.46 7.50
C LYS A 278 3.29 -21.19 8.24
N LEU A 279 2.04 -20.77 8.08
CA LEU A 279 1.55 -19.59 8.79
C LEU A 279 1.57 -19.77 10.30
N ARG A 280 1.17 -20.94 10.82
CA ARG A 280 1.26 -21.26 12.25
C ARG A 280 2.71 -21.24 12.75
N GLN A 281 3.66 -21.76 12.00
CA GLN A 281 5.08 -21.70 12.36
C GLN A 281 5.56 -20.23 12.39
N MET A 282 5.24 -19.43 11.37
CA MET A 282 5.61 -18.01 11.34
C MET A 282 5.00 -17.21 12.51
N MET A 283 3.77 -17.56 12.92
CA MET A 283 3.15 -16.94 14.11
C MET A 283 3.85 -17.37 15.40
N ALA A 284 4.20 -18.65 15.53
CA ALA A 284 4.92 -19.15 16.70
C ALA A 284 6.30 -18.50 16.86
N ASP A 285 7.01 -18.28 15.76
CA ASP A 285 8.34 -17.68 15.72
C ASP A 285 8.31 -16.14 15.86
N SER A 286 7.13 -15.50 15.85
CA SER A 286 7.01 -14.07 16.03
C SER A 286 7.12 -13.67 17.51
N ASP A 287 7.79 -12.54 17.80
CA ASP A 287 7.93 -11.98 19.16
C ASP A 287 6.62 -11.36 19.72
N GLY A 288 5.49 -11.58 19.09
CA GLY A 288 4.19 -11.09 19.54
C GLY A 288 3.71 -11.74 20.85
N SER A 289 2.98 -10.98 21.68
CA SER A 289 2.38 -11.52 22.89
C SER A 289 1.39 -12.67 22.56
N GLU A 290 1.17 -13.58 23.52
CA GLU A 290 0.23 -14.70 23.40
C GLU A 290 -1.20 -14.26 23.00
N GLU A 291 -1.61 -13.06 23.40
CA GLU A 291 -2.90 -12.46 23.01
C GLU A 291 -2.95 -12.06 21.53
N HIS A 292 -1.83 -11.71 20.90
CA HIS A 292 -1.73 -11.40 19.49
C HIS A 292 -1.63 -12.65 18.60
N LYS A 293 -1.36 -13.82 19.20
CA LYS A 293 -1.21 -15.12 18.50
C LYS A 293 -2.51 -15.91 18.40
N ARG A 294 -3.55 -15.48 19.11
CA ARG A 294 -4.90 -16.06 19.09
C ARG A 294 -5.83 -15.31 18.13
#